data_fa07e3e033cfaef75a671950db48e906
#
_entry.id   fa07e3e033cfaef75a671950db48e906
#
_cell.length_a   1.000
_cell.length_b   1.000
_cell.length_c   1.000
_cell.angle_alpha   90.00
_cell.angle_beta   90.00
_cell.angle_gamma   90.00
#
_symmetry.space_group_name_H-M   'P 1'
#
loop_
_entity.id
_entity.type
_entity.pdbx_description
1 polymer ?
#
loop_
_entity_poly.entity_id
_entity_poly.type
_entity_poly.pdbx_seq_one_letter_code
_entity_poly.pdbx_strand_id
1 'polypeptide(L)'
;ELPLETGEIAIDRMYADNNSLKIGDTLDDGTKSWTITGLVALSDYSCLFQSNNDSMFDAVKFGVGVVTDEEFDSLDQDKLQYNYAWTYNEKPQTELEEKNVSEDLMKAMGKVVTLENFVPQYQNQAIIFTGDDMGSDKAMMIMLLYIIIVIMAFVFGITTSNTIAKEAGVIGTLRA
;
A
#
# COMPACT_ATOMS: atom_id res chain seq x y z
N GLU A 1 -14.91 -16.65 -5.92
CA GLU A 1 -14.26 -17.97 -6.03
C GLU A 1 -12.99 -17.82 -6.87
N LEU A 2 -12.07 -18.79 -6.75
CA LEU A 2 -10.91 -18.85 -7.64
C LEU A 2 -11.32 -19.53 -8.95
N PRO A 3 -10.65 -19.22 -10.09
CA PRO A 3 -10.92 -19.87 -11.36
C PRO A 3 -10.64 -21.37 -11.28
N LEU A 4 -11.50 -22.16 -11.90
CA LEU A 4 -11.42 -23.62 -11.92
C LEU A 4 -11.19 -24.17 -13.34
N GLU A 5 -11.55 -23.39 -14.36
CA GLU A 5 -11.51 -23.79 -15.77
C GLU A 5 -10.76 -22.75 -16.61
N THR A 6 -10.35 -23.18 -17.81
CA THR A 6 -9.79 -22.25 -18.81
C THR A 6 -10.85 -21.24 -19.25
N GLY A 7 -10.44 -20.00 -19.46
CA GLY A 7 -11.35 -18.90 -19.78
C GLY A 7 -11.98 -18.22 -18.55
N GLU A 8 -11.56 -18.62 -17.35
CA GLU A 8 -11.93 -17.97 -16.10
C GLU A 8 -10.78 -17.18 -15.50
N ILE A 9 -11.09 -16.09 -14.81
CA ILE A 9 -10.12 -15.24 -14.09
C ILE A 9 -10.69 -14.73 -12.78
N ALA A 10 -9.86 -14.69 -11.74
CA ALA A 10 -10.12 -13.90 -10.54
C ALA A 10 -9.22 -12.67 -10.57
N ILE A 11 -9.80 -11.47 -10.51
CA ILE A 11 -9.09 -10.20 -10.65
C ILE A 11 -8.97 -9.47 -9.33
N ASP A 12 -7.99 -8.57 -9.25
CA ASP A 12 -7.84 -7.70 -8.08
C ASP A 12 -9.08 -6.82 -7.87
N ARG A 13 -9.49 -6.69 -6.62
CA ARG A 13 -10.68 -5.93 -6.24
C ARG A 13 -10.55 -4.44 -6.59
N MET A 14 -9.39 -3.83 -6.35
CA MET A 14 -9.20 -2.41 -6.62
C MET A 14 -9.30 -2.12 -8.13
N TYR A 15 -8.73 -2.99 -8.95
CA TYR A 15 -8.88 -2.92 -10.41
C TYR A 15 -10.35 -3.08 -10.84
N ALA A 16 -11.04 -4.06 -10.29
CA ALA A 16 -12.46 -4.30 -10.59
C ALA A 16 -13.33 -3.10 -10.22
N ASP A 17 -13.18 -2.55 -9.01
CA ASP A 17 -13.94 -1.41 -8.53
C ASP A 17 -13.71 -0.16 -9.40
N ASN A 18 -12.45 0.12 -9.77
CA ASN A 18 -12.11 1.29 -10.59
C ASN A 18 -12.59 1.17 -12.06
N ASN A 19 -12.73 -0.05 -12.56
CA ASN A 19 -13.24 -0.32 -13.91
C ASN A 19 -14.71 -0.72 -13.94
N SER A 20 -15.42 -0.67 -12.78
CA SER A 20 -16.84 -1.03 -12.64
C SER A 20 -17.13 -2.48 -13.07
N LEU A 21 -16.16 -3.39 -12.93
CA LEU A 21 -16.27 -4.80 -13.27
C LEU A 21 -16.84 -5.59 -12.09
N LYS A 22 -17.61 -6.63 -12.40
CA LYS A 22 -18.26 -7.51 -11.41
C LYS A 22 -18.04 -8.97 -11.75
N ILE A 23 -18.25 -9.82 -10.78
CA ILE A 23 -18.28 -11.28 -10.99
C ILE A 23 -19.38 -11.60 -12.01
N GLY A 24 -19.04 -12.38 -13.03
CA GLY A 24 -19.87 -12.71 -14.18
C GLY A 24 -19.64 -11.82 -15.41
N ASP A 25 -18.95 -10.69 -15.26
CA ASP A 25 -18.59 -9.87 -16.41
C ASP A 25 -17.41 -10.51 -17.20
N THR A 26 -17.21 -10.04 -18.41
CA THR A 26 -16.11 -10.48 -19.27
C THR A 26 -14.98 -9.44 -19.23
N LEU A 27 -13.75 -9.89 -19.01
CA LEU A 27 -12.54 -9.12 -19.19
C LEU A 27 -11.92 -9.49 -20.53
N ASP A 28 -11.63 -8.50 -21.37
CA ASP A 28 -11.05 -8.67 -22.70
C ASP A 28 -9.76 -7.84 -22.82
N ASP A 29 -8.66 -8.47 -23.25
CA ASP A 29 -7.38 -7.79 -23.49
C ASP A 29 -7.12 -7.49 -24.97
N GLY A 30 -8.12 -7.75 -25.85
CA GLY A 30 -8.03 -7.59 -27.28
C GLY A 30 -7.47 -8.81 -28.01
N THR A 31 -6.95 -9.81 -27.30
CA THR A 31 -6.48 -11.10 -27.85
C THR A 31 -7.28 -12.27 -27.27
N LYS A 32 -7.70 -12.16 -26.04
CA LYS A 32 -8.41 -13.18 -25.29
C LYS A 32 -9.44 -12.57 -24.34
N SER A 33 -10.46 -13.34 -24.03
CA SER A 33 -11.54 -12.93 -23.13
C SER A 33 -11.70 -13.95 -22.02
N TRP A 34 -11.89 -13.46 -20.78
CA TRP A 34 -12.12 -14.29 -19.59
C TRP A 34 -13.40 -13.91 -18.89
N THR A 35 -14.06 -14.87 -18.29
CA THR A 35 -15.16 -14.63 -17.37
C THR A 35 -14.60 -14.37 -15.96
N ILE A 36 -15.00 -13.28 -15.33
CA ILE A 36 -14.59 -12.94 -13.96
C ILE A 36 -15.37 -13.83 -12.99
N THR A 37 -14.67 -14.76 -12.32
CA THR A 37 -15.27 -15.70 -11.37
C THR A 37 -15.07 -15.27 -9.92
N GLY A 38 -14.13 -14.37 -9.64
CA GLY A 38 -13.85 -13.91 -8.30
C GLY A 38 -13.09 -12.60 -8.22
N LEU A 39 -13.11 -12.03 -7.02
CA LEU A 39 -12.26 -10.89 -6.67
C LEU A 39 -11.24 -11.35 -5.63
N VAL A 40 -9.98 -10.95 -5.85
CA VAL A 40 -8.84 -11.28 -4.99
C VAL A 40 -8.21 -10.02 -4.42
N ALA A 41 -7.43 -10.17 -3.37
CA ALA A 41 -6.49 -9.17 -2.88
C ALA A 41 -5.18 -9.90 -2.57
N LEU A 42 -4.12 -9.49 -3.22
CA LEU A 42 -2.80 -10.12 -3.11
C LEU A 42 -1.92 -9.29 -2.18
N SER A 43 -1.24 -9.96 -1.24
CA SER A 43 -0.40 -9.30 -0.23
C SER A 43 0.81 -8.58 -0.81
N ASP A 44 1.31 -9.05 -1.93
CA ASP A 44 2.42 -8.49 -2.70
C ASP A 44 2.00 -7.43 -3.72
N TYR A 45 0.68 -7.18 -3.83
CA TYR A 45 0.07 -6.10 -4.60
C TYR A 45 -0.98 -5.37 -3.75
N SER A 46 -0.60 -4.91 -2.56
CA SER A 46 -1.48 -4.06 -1.73
C SER A 46 -1.83 -2.74 -2.42
N CYS A 47 -0.95 -2.27 -3.31
CA CYS A 47 -1.20 -1.22 -4.28
C CYS A 47 -0.76 -1.69 -5.67
N LEU A 48 -1.53 -1.31 -6.70
CA LEU A 48 -1.34 -1.80 -8.08
C LEU A 48 -0.27 -1.01 -8.83
N PHE A 49 0.97 -1.10 -8.37
CA PHE A 49 2.13 -0.60 -9.10
C PHE A 49 2.50 -1.56 -10.23
N GLN A 50 2.52 -1.08 -11.47
CA GLN A 50 2.98 -1.85 -12.61
C GLN A 50 4.50 -2.03 -12.59
N SER A 51 5.21 -0.98 -12.17
CA SER A 51 6.66 -0.98 -12.00
C SER A 51 7.05 -0.38 -10.66
N ASN A 52 8.12 -0.91 -10.05
CA ASN A 52 8.67 -0.36 -8.81
C ASN A 52 9.27 1.05 -8.99
N ASN A 53 9.44 1.52 -10.22
CA ASN A 53 9.92 2.85 -10.55
C ASN A 53 8.78 3.87 -10.78
N ASP A 54 7.54 3.45 -10.76
CA ASP A 54 6.39 4.34 -10.93
C ASP A 54 6.26 5.24 -9.71
N SER A 55 5.95 6.50 -9.93
CA SER A 55 5.73 7.48 -8.85
C SER A 55 4.35 7.33 -8.17
N MET A 56 3.41 6.68 -8.85
CA MET A 56 2.04 6.43 -8.38
C MET A 56 1.48 5.21 -9.08
N PHE A 57 0.67 4.42 -8.38
CA PHE A 57 -0.05 3.30 -8.98
C PHE A 57 -1.26 3.79 -9.78
N ASP A 58 -1.68 3.01 -10.79
CA ASP A 58 -2.83 3.30 -11.64
C ASP A 58 -3.74 2.06 -11.72
N ALA A 59 -4.65 1.96 -10.76
CA ALA A 59 -5.60 0.84 -10.67
C ALA A 59 -6.68 0.81 -11.77
N VAL A 60 -6.70 1.79 -12.67
CA VAL A 60 -7.57 1.76 -13.85
C VAL A 60 -6.88 1.02 -15.00
N LYS A 61 -5.57 1.27 -15.18
CA LYS A 61 -4.81 0.70 -16.31
C LYS A 61 -4.10 -0.60 -15.99
N PHE A 62 -3.67 -0.76 -14.74
CA PHE A 62 -2.95 -1.95 -14.31
C PHE A 62 -3.74 -2.72 -13.25
N GLY A 63 -3.85 -4.01 -13.45
CA GLY A 63 -4.46 -4.94 -12.52
C GLY A 63 -3.71 -6.26 -12.53
N VAL A 64 -3.92 -7.05 -11.51
CA VAL A 64 -3.41 -8.40 -11.38
C VAL A 64 -4.57 -9.38 -11.28
N GLY A 65 -4.35 -10.59 -11.76
CA GLY A 65 -5.37 -11.63 -11.73
C GLY A 65 -4.75 -13.00 -11.55
N VAL A 66 -5.58 -13.94 -11.18
CA VAL A 66 -5.24 -15.35 -11.02
C VAL A 66 -6.04 -16.15 -12.04
N VAL A 67 -5.35 -16.98 -12.80
CA VAL A 67 -5.90 -17.93 -13.75
C VAL A 67 -5.42 -19.34 -13.41
N THR A 68 -5.95 -20.36 -14.06
CA THR A 68 -5.44 -21.74 -13.92
C THR A 68 -4.08 -21.89 -14.63
N ASP A 69 -3.32 -22.92 -14.28
CA ASP A 69 -2.03 -23.21 -14.94
C ASP A 69 -2.22 -23.48 -16.44
N GLU A 70 -3.27 -24.20 -16.81
CA GLU A 70 -3.62 -24.49 -18.21
C GLU A 70 -3.95 -23.21 -18.98
N GLU A 71 -4.62 -22.26 -18.33
CA GLU A 71 -4.92 -20.97 -18.93
C GLU A 71 -3.64 -20.15 -19.14
N PHE A 72 -2.77 -20.13 -18.12
CA PHE A 72 -1.48 -19.43 -18.18
C PHE A 72 -0.56 -19.99 -19.27
N ASP A 73 -0.48 -21.30 -19.42
CA ASP A 73 0.32 -21.98 -20.44
C ASP A 73 -0.19 -21.69 -21.87
N SER A 74 -1.45 -21.31 -22.01
CA SER A 74 -2.06 -20.94 -23.29
C SER A 74 -1.80 -19.49 -23.73
N LEU A 75 -1.23 -18.67 -22.85
CA LEU A 75 -0.87 -17.28 -23.17
C LEU A 75 0.37 -17.21 -24.06
N ASP A 76 0.56 -16.05 -24.69
CA ASP A 76 1.72 -15.78 -25.53
C ASP A 76 3.01 -15.81 -24.71
N GLN A 77 3.75 -16.90 -24.84
CA GLN A 77 4.95 -17.17 -24.05
C GLN A 77 6.09 -16.17 -24.32
N ASP A 78 6.10 -15.52 -25.48
CA ASP A 78 7.10 -14.52 -25.84
C ASP A 78 6.94 -13.20 -25.05
N LYS A 79 5.79 -13.01 -24.41
CA LYS A 79 5.48 -11.83 -23.60
C LYS A 79 5.63 -12.07 -22.10
N LEU A 80 5.93 -13.29 -21.69
CA LEU A 80 6.04 -13.62 -20.27
C LEU A 80 7.33 -13.08 -19.66
N GLN A 81 7.19 -12.55 -18.47
CA GLN A 81 8.30 -12.22 -17.58
C GLN A 81 8.22 -13.12 -16.35
N TYR A 82 9.32 -13.76 -16.01
CA TYR A 82 9.39 -14.63 -14.87
C TYR A 82 9.88 -13.85 -13.65
N ASN A 83 9.00 -13.73 -12.65
CA ASN A 83 9.33 -13.13 -11.36
C ASN A 83 9.47 -14.24 -10.31
N TYR A 84 10.53 -14.19 -9.54
CA TYR A 84 10.80 -15.15 -8.47
C TYR A 84 10.70 -14.44 -7.14
N ALA A 85 9.84 -14.94 -6.25
CA ALA A 85 9.75 -14.48 -4.89
C ALA A 85 10.61 -15.37 -3.96
N TRP A 86 11.15 -14.77 -2.91
CA TRP A 86 11.92 -15.49 -1.89
C TRP A 86 11.48 -15.06 -0.48
N THR A 87 11.70 -15.95 0.46
CA THR A 87 11.56 -15.65 1.89
C THR A 87 12.86 -16.03 2.60
N TYR A 88 13.19 -15.30 3.66
CA TYR A 88 14.34 -15.63 4.49
C TYR A 88 13.98 -16.72 5.48
N ASN A 89 14.88 -17.69 5.71
CA ASN A 89 14.70 -18.71 6.75
C ASN A 89 14.65 -18.08 8.15
N GLU A 90 15.49 -17.06 8.37
CA GLU A 90 15.48 -16.23 9.56
C GLU A 90 15.08 -14.81 9.13
N LYS A 91 13.94 -14.33 9.63
CA LYS A 91 13.43 -13.01 9.25
C LYS A 91 14.30 -11.93 9.87
N PRO A 92 14.85 -10.98 9.06
CA PRO A 92 15.58 -9.83 9.57
C PRO A 92 14.75 -9.05 10.59
N GLN A 93 15.39 -8.58 11.67
CA GLN A 93 14.70 -7.89 12.75
C GLN A 93 14.71 -6.36 12.58
N THR A 94 15.62 -5.86 11.77
CA THR A 94 15.80 -4.43 11.50
C THR A 94 15.94 -4.19 9.99
N GLU A 95 15.58 -2.99 9.56
CA GLU A 95 15.73 -2.55 8.17
C GLU A 95 17.20 -2.63 7.69
N LEU A 96 18.15 -2.30 8.56
CA LEU A 96 19.57 -2.40 8.22
C LEU A 96 20.01 -3.85 8.00
N GLU A 97 19.52 -4.77 8.82
CA GLU A 97 19.80 -6.20 8.67
C GLU A 97 19.18 -6.72 7.37
N GLU A 98 17.92 -6.36 7.09
CA GLU A 98 17.25 -6.72 5.84
C GLU A 98 18.00 -6.21 4.62
N LYS A 99 18.48 -4.96 4.65
CA LYS A 99 19.31 -4.40 3.60
C LYS A 99 20.58 -5.21 3.37
N ASN A 100 21.32 -5.51 4.42
CA ASN A 100 22.59 -6.26 4.32
C ASN A 100 22.36 -7.67 3.75
N VAL A 101 21.38 -8.40 4.27
CA VAL A 101 21.04 -9.75 3.80
C VAL A 101 20.56 -9.73 2.34
N SER A 102 19.76 -8.73 1.96
CA SER A 102 19.31 -8.57 0.57
C SER A 102 20.45 -8.26 -0.38
N GLU A 103 21.38 -7.37 0.01
CA GLU A 103 22.56 -7.07 -0.81
C GLU A 103 23.47 -8.28 -1.00
N ASP A 104 23.67 -9.08 0.05
CA ASP A 104 24.48 -10.29 -0.03
C ASP A 104 23.82 -11.36 -0.92
N LEU A 105 22.49 -11.50 -0.83
CA LEU A 105 21.74 -12.37 -1.73
C LEU A 105 21.85 -11.90 -3.18
N MET A 106 21.64 -10.61 -3.44
CA MET A 106 21.76 -10.03 -4.78
C MET A 106 23.15 -10.30 -5.38
N LYS A 107 24.23 -10.09 -4.60
CA LYS A 107 25.61 -10.35 -5.02
C LYS A 107 25.86 -11.83 -5.28
N ALA A 108 25.27 -12.71 -4.48
CA ALA A 108 25.38 -14.16 -4.66
C ALA A 108 24.68 -14.63 -5.93
N MET A 109 23.44 -14.17 -6.16
CA MET A 109 22.65 -14.50 -7.35
C MET A 109 23.29 -13.95 -8.63
N GLY A 110 23.78 -12.72 -8.61
CA GLY A 110 24.45 -12.09 -9.76
C GLY A 110 25.73 -12.80 -10.25
N LYS A 111 26.27 -13.72 -9.46
CA LYS A 111 27.38 -14.59 -9.89
C LYS A 111 26.92 -15.80 -10.72
N VAL A 112 25.65 -16.16 -10.62
CA VAL A 112 25.11 -17.40 -11.19
C VAL A 112 24.13 -17.10 -12.33
N VAL A 113 23.35 -16.01 -12.21
CA VAL A 113 22.35 -15.61 -13.17
C VAL A 113 22.47 -14.11 -13.51
N THR A 114 22.01 -13.72 -14.70
CA THR A 114 21.84 -12.30 -15.02
C THR A 114 20.52 -11.82 -14.40
N LEU A 115 20.60 -10.90 -13.45
CA LEU A 115 19.44 -10.29 -12.83
C LEU A 115 19.05 -9.05 -13.65
N GLU A 116 17.81 -8.99 -14.13
CA GLU A 116 17.25 -7.79 -14.75
C GLU A 116 16.80 -6.80 -13.68
N ASN A 117 16.17 -7.32 -12.64
CA ASN A 117 15.69 -6.53 -11.51
C ASN A 117 15.81 -7.32 -10.20
N PHE A 118 16.01 -6.63 -9.09
CA PHE A 118 16.06 -7.21 -7.75
C PHE A 118 15.40 -6.24 -6.77
N VAL A 119 14.22 -6.59 -6.27
CA VAL A 119 13.41 -5.73 -5.42
C VAL A 119 13.23 -6.38 -4.05
N PRO A 120 14.00 -5.98 -3.02
CA PRO A 120 13.75 -6.40 -1.65
C PRO A 120 12.43 -5.85 -1.13
N GLN A 121 11.85 -6.48 -0.10
CA GLN A 121 10.56 -6.10 0.45
C GLN A 121 10.51 -4.63 0.87
N TYR A 122 11.56 -4.13 1.53
CA TYR A 122 11.63 -2.73 1.99
C TYR A 122 11.72 -1.69 0.87
N GLN A 123 11.89 -2.11 -0.38
CA GLN A 123 11.89 -1.25 -1.57
C GLN A 123 10.71 -1.53 -2.50
N ASN A 124 9.90 -2.54 -2.19
CA ASN A 124 8.78 -2.92 -3.04
C ASN A 124 7.57 -2.01 -2.78
N GLN A 125 7.37 -1.04 -3.65
CA GLN A 125 6.28 -0.05 -3.53
C GLN A 125 4.90 -0.69 -3.47
N ALA A 126 4.66 -1.77 -4.21
CA ALA A 126 3.38 -2.47 -4.19
C ALA A 126 3.04 -3.04 -2.79
N ILE A 127 4.05 -3.26 -1.94
CA ILE A 127 3.88 -3.75 -0.57
C ILE A 127 3.90 -2.61 0.45
N ILE A 128 4.90 -1.70 0.37
CA ILE A 128 5.16 -0.73 1.45
C ILE A 128 4.34 0.55 1.35
N PHE A 129 3.86 0.91 0.14
CA PHE A 129 3.21 2.21 -0.11
C PHE A 129 2.07 2.52 0.86
N THR A 130 1.18 1.56 1.11
CA THR A 130 0.05 1.75 2.04
C THR A 130 0.54 2.04 3.47
N GLY A 131 1.60 1.36 3.92
CA GLY A 131 2.18 1.57 5.24
C GLY A 131 2.85 2.94 5.38
N ASP A 132 3.55 3.38 4.37
CA ASP A 132 4.24 4.67 4.33
C ASP A 132 3.25 5.83 4.25
N ASP A 133 2.19 5.68 3.46
CA ASP A 133 1.12 6.67 3.35
C ASP A 133 0.39 6.84 4.69
N MET A 134 -0.02 5.75 5.33
CA MET A 134 -0.60 5.77 6.68
C MET A 134 0.35 6.34 7.73
N GLY A 135 1.66 6.08 7.62
CA GLY A 135 2.68 6.64 8.49
C GLY A 135 2.78 8.16 8.35
N SER A 136 2.71 8.67 7.14
CA SER A 136 2.68 10.11 6.83
C SER A 136 1.44 10.78 7.38
N ASP A 137 0.26 10.20 7.20
CA ASP A 137 -1.00 10.69 7.73
C ASP A 137 -0.98 10.76 9.26
N LYS A 138 -0.45 9.75 9.93
CA LYS A 138 -0.28 9.75 11.38
C LYS A 138 0.60 10.91 11.85
N ALA A 139 1.71 11.18 11.19
CA ALA A 139 2.60 12.28 11.53
C ALA A 139 1.90 13.64 11.37
N MET A 140 1.14 13.82 10.28
CA MET A 140 0.35 15.02 10.02
C MET A 140 -0.73 15.23 11.09
N MET A 141 -1.45 14.17 11.47
CA MET A 141 -2.48 14.23 12.53
C MET A 141 -1.89 14.59 13.90
N ILE A 142 -0.73 14.07 14.24
CA ILE A 142 -0.03 14.42 15.48
C ILE A 142 0.39 15.91 15.45
N MET A 143 0.92 16.40 14.35
CA MET A 143 1.27 17.81 14.18
C MET A 143 0.04 18.71 14.35
N LEU A 144 -1.08 18.36 13.70
CA LEU A 144 -2.34 19.10 13.83
C LEU A 144 -2.83 19.13 15.29
N LEU A 145 -2.73 18.00 16.01
CA LEU A 145 -3.10 17.92 17.43
C LEU A 145 -2.30 18.91 18.26
N TYR A 146 -0.99 19.01 18.07
CA TYR A 146 -0.16 20.00 18.80
C TYR A 146 -0.58 21.44 18.50
N ILE A 147 -0.89 21.76 17.25
CA ILE A 147 -1.38 23.10 16.87
C ILE A 147 -2.68 23.42 17.62
N ILE A 148 -3.62 22.48 17.67
CA ILE A 148 -4.90 22.65 18.37
C ILE A 148 -4.67 22.86 19.88
N ILE A 149 -3.77 22.09 20.51
CA ILE A 149 -3.44 22.24 21.92
C ILE A 149 -2.89 23.66 22.21
N VAL A 150 -2.00 24.17 21.38
CA VAL A 150 -1.47 25.53 21.54
C VAL A 150 -2.57 26.58 21.42
N ILE A 151 -3.45 26.49 20.41
CA ILE A 151 -4.58 27.39 20.25
C ILE A 151 -5.50 27.36 21.47
N MET A 152 -5.83 26.17 21.95
CA MET A 152 -6.69 25.99 23.13
C MET A 152 -6.06 26.60 24.39
N ALA A 153 -4.75 26.44 24.59
CA ALA A 153 -4.04 27.04 25.71
C ALA A 153 -4.14 28.58 25.67
N PHE A 154 -3.99 29.21 24.52
CA PHE A 154 -4.19 30.66 24.35
C PHE A 154 -5.62 31.08 24.65
N VAL A 155 -6.60 30.39 24.11
CA VAL A 155 -8.03 30.68 24.33
C VAL A 155 -8.39 30.57 25.80
N PHE A 156 -7.97 29.52 26.50
CA PHE A 156 -8.19 29.35 27.93
C PHE A 156 -7.48 30.42 28.76
N GLY A 157 -6.23 30.75 28.41
CA GLY A 157 -5.47 31.80 29.09
C GLY A 157 -6.19 33.16 29.02
N ILE A 158 -6.62 33.57 27.83
CA ILE A 158 -7.35 34.83 27.63
C ILE A 158 -8.70 34.79 28.31
N THR A 159 -9.46 33.71 28.22
CA THR A 159 -10.78 33.58 28.83
C THR A 159 -10.67 33.65 30.37
N THR A 160 -9.73 32.92 30.96
CA THR A 160 -9.48 32.91 32.39
C THR A 160 -9.05 34.30 32.87
N SER A 161 -8.11 34.94 32.17
CA SER A 161 -7.68 36.30 32.52
C SER A 161 -8.82 37.32 32.47
N ASN A 162 -9.68 37.26 31.42
CA ASN A 162 -10.85 38.13 31.31
C ASN A 162 -11.89 37.87 32.42
N THR A 163 -12.11 36.60 32.79
CA THR A 163 -13.02 36.25 33.90
C THR A 163 -12.52 36.79 35.23
N ILE A 164 -11.24 36.57 35.52
CA ILE A 164 -10.60 37.10 36.76
C ILE A 164 -10.69 38.64 36.82
N ALA A 165 -10.41 39.33 35.70
CA ALA A 165 -10.49 40.78 35.62
C ALA A 165 -11.92 41.30 35.89
N LYS A 166 -12.95 40.63 35.35
CA LYS A 166 -14.37 41.01 35.57
C LYS A 166 -14.83 40.77 37.01
N GLU A 167 -14.35 39.70 37.64
CA GLU A 167 -14.77 39.30 38.97
C GLU A 167 -13.82 39.83 40.09
N ALA A 168 -12.78 40.57 39.72
CA ALA A 168 -11.80 41.09 40.71
C ALA A 168 -12.41 41.89 41.87
N GLY A 169 -13.49 42.66 41.60
CA GLY A 169 -14.23 43.38 42.60
C GLY A 169 -14.94 42.47 43.61
N VAL A 170 -15.53 41.37 43.14
CA VAL A 170 -16.22 40.39 44.01
C VAL A 170 -15.22 39.58 44.82
N ILE A 171 -14.12 39.17 44.18
CA ILE A 171 -13.02 38.41 44.85
C ILE A 171 -12.38 39.26 45.93
N GLY A 172 -12.20 40.56 45.71
CA GLY A 172 -11.66 41.50 46.67
C GLY A 172 -12.55 41.68 47.92
N THR A 173 -13.87 41.73 47.73
CA THR A 173 -14.84 41.87 48.84
C THR A 173 -14.98 40.60 49.67
N LEU A 174 -14.76 39.42 49.12
CA LEU A 174 -14.79 38.14 49.83
C LEU A 174 -13.50 37.89 50.68
N ARG A 175 -12.44 38.66 50.43
CA ARG A 175 -11.16 38.55 51.12
C ARG A 175 -10.95 39.60 52.23
N ALA A 176 -11.81 40.58 52.33
CA ALA A 176 -11.84 41.61 53.38
C ALA A 176 -12.74 41.18 54.53
#